data_b8a169cd9332520b53cc59fdddfa0826
#
_entry.id   b8a169cd9332520b53cc59fdddfa0826
#
_cell.length_a   1.000
_cell.length_b   1.000
_cell.length_c   1.000
_cell.angle_alpha   90.00
_cell.angle_beta   90.00
_cell.angle_gamma   90.00
#
_symmetry.space_group_name_H-M   'P 1'
#
loop_
_entity.id
_entity.type
_entity.pdbx_description
1 polymer ?
#
loop_
_entity_poly.entity_id
_entity_poly.type
_entity_poly.pdbx_seq_one_letter_code
_entity_poly.pdbx_strand_id
1 'polypeptide(L)'
;GKDEGTFFVPRSGKLKGRKRWIAFFHHPKGSLWVDNGARNALRDKGKSLLPPGISQCIGEFNKGDVVRICDLEGTEFSRGISQYNADEIRARKLKGVEIVHRNDLVIL
;
A
#
# COMPACT_ATOMS: atom_id res chain seq x y z
N GLY A 1 6.08 -11.84 24.19
CA GLY A 1 5.92 -11.52 24.67
C GLY A 1 5.99 -11.46 24.60
N LYS A 2 6.00 -11.54 24.70
CA LYS A 2 6.00 -11.33 24.92
C LYS A 2 5.86 -11.02 24.57
N ASP A 3 5.77 -11.05 24.31
CA ASP A 3 5.65 -10.69 24.24
C ASP A 3 5.47 -10.56 23.84
N GLU A 4 5.35 -10.66 23.79
CA GLU A 4 5.12 -10.47 23.61
C GLU A 4 4.76 -10.50 23.16
N GLY A 5 4.68 -10.81 23.11
CA GLY A 5 4.20 -10.66 22.77
C GLY A 5 3.91 -10.77 22.04
N THR A 6 3.66 -10.83 22.05
CA THR A 6 3.37 -10.85 21.45
C THR A 6 3.01 -11.07 20.73
N PHE A 7 2.76 -11.19 20.53
CA PHE A 7 2.56 -11.20 19.76
C PHE A 7 2.40 -11.93 19.03
N PHE A 8 2.35 -12.07 18.72
CA PHE A 8 2.39 -12.54 17.95
C PHE A 8 2.47 -13.06 17.06
N VAL A 9 2.39 -13.03 16.97
CA VAL A 9 2.46 -13.47 16.10
C VAL A 9 3.24 -14.44 15.50
N PRO A 10 3.11 -15.37 15.31
CA PRO A 10 3.86 -16.34 14.85
C PRO A 10 4.04 -16.36 13.44
N ARG A 11 3.09 -16.36 12.78
CA ARG A 11 3.25 -16.24 11.50
C ARG A 11 3.73 -14.96 11.23
N SER A 12 3.95 -14.21 12.17
CA SER A 12 4.49 -12.91 12.04
C SER A 12 5.85 -12.93 11.41
N GLY A 13 6.47 -14.04 11.34
CA GLY A 13 7.71 -14.15 10.61
C GLY A 13 7.61 -13.75 9.16
N LYS A 14 6.41 -13.70 8.61
CA LYS A 14 6.23 -13.31 7.24
C LYS A 14 6.31 -11.81 7.05
N LEU A 15 6.13 -11.04 8.09
CA LEU A 15 6.22 -9.59 8.01
C LEU A 15 7.47 -9.15 8.74
N LYS A 16 8.56 -9.01 8.01
CA LYS A 16 9.81 -8.61 8.60
C LYS A 16 10.23 -7.27 8.06
N GLY A 17 11.00 -6.56 8.87
CA GLY A 17 11.61 -5.33 8.45
C GLY A 17 10.62 -4.33 7.89
N ARG A 18 10.82 -3.97 6.64
CA ARG A 18 10.04 -2.93 6.00
C ARG A 18 8.54 -3.20 5.99
N LYS A 19 8.14 -4.43 5.67
CA LYS A 19 6.72 -4.73 5.59
C LYS A 19 6.04 -4.65 6.94
N ARG A 20 6.74 -5.06 8.00
CA ARG A 20 6.20 -4.96 9.33
C ARG A 20 6.01 -3.50 9.72
N TRP A 21 7.00 -2.66 9.40
CA TRP A 21 6.93 -1.25 9.68
C TRP A 21 5.76 -0.61 8.93
N ILE A 22 5.56 -0.97 7.67
CA ILE A 22 4.46 -0.44 6.87
C ILE A 22 3.11 -0.82 7.48
N ALA A 23 2.96 -2.08 7.88
CA ALA A 23 1.69 -2.57 8.40
C ALA A 23 1.27 -1.85 9.67
N PHE A 24 2.23 -1.46 10.49
CA PHE A 24 1.93 -0.84 11.78
C PHE A 24 2.20 0.67 11.82
N PHE A 25 2.37 1.29 10.68
CA PHE A 25 2.61 2.71 10.64
C PHE A 25 1.32 3.45 10.99
N HIS A 26 1.40 4.31 11.99
CA HIS A 26 0.21 4.95 12.55
C HIS A 26 -0.33 6.14 11.75
N HIS A 27 0.49 6.76 10.94
CA HIS A 27 0.10 7.99 10.26
C HIS A 27 0.39 7.97 8.77
N PRO A 28 -0.33 7.12 8.00
CA PRO A 28 -0.18 7.16 6.55
C PRO A 28 -0.51 8.55 6.01
N LYS A 29 0.25 8.99 5.04
CA LYS A 29 0.13 10.36 4.53
C LYS A 29 -1.03 10.56 3.58
N GLY A 30 -1.49 9.51 2.94
CA GLY A 30 -2.60 9.63 2.01
C GLY A 30 -3.18 8.28 1.66
N SER A 31 -4.08 8.28 0.69
CA SER A 31 -4.78 7.07 0.28
C SER A 31 -4.81 6.95 -1.24
N LEU A 32 -4.71 5.72 -1.71
CA LEU A 32 -4.89 5.40 -3.12
C LEU A 32 -6.08 4.46 -3.21
N TRP A 33 -7.13 4.87 -3.91
CA TRP A 33 -8.31 4.04 -4.09
C TRP A 33 -8.15 3.32 -5.42
N VAL A 34 -8.33 2.02 -5.41
CA VAL A 34 -8.08 1.17 -6.58
C VAL A 34 -9.34 0.43 -6.97
N ASP A 35 -9.42 0.05 -8.26
CA ASP A 35 -10.58 -0.69 -8.73
C ASP A 35 -10.49 -2.16 -8.30
N ASN A 36 -11.55 -2.91 -8.57
CA ASN A 36 -11.63 -4.31 -8.14
C ASN A 36 -10.56 -5.18 -8.79
N GLY A 37 -10.22 -4.91 -10.03
CA GLY A 37 -9.18 -5.65 -10.71
C GLY A 37 -7.83 -5.46 -10.05
N ALA A 38 -7.51 -4.21 -9.71
CA ALA A 38 -6.26 -3.90 -9.02
C ALA A 38 -6.26 -4.50 -7.61
N ARG A 39 -7.40 -4.39 -6.91
CA ARG A 39 -7.49 -4.97 -5.58
C ARG A 39 -7.22 -6.47 -5.60
N ASN A 40 -7.81 -7.17 -6.55
CA ASN A 40 -7.61 -8.61 -6.64
C ASN A 40 -6.17 -8.95 -7.02
N ALA A 41 -5.57 -8.17 -7.90
CA ALA A 41 -4.18 -8.40 -8.29
C ALA A 41 -3.23 -8.21 -7.11
N LEU A 42 -3.46 -7.17 -6.30
CA LEU A 42 -2.62 -6.91 -5.15
C LEU A 42 -2.82 -7.96 -4.06
N ARG A 43 -4.09 -8.21 -3.72
CA ARG A 43 -4.42 -9.08 -2.60
C ARG A 43 -4.22 -10.54 -2.89
N ASP A 44 -4.67 -10.99 -4.04
CA ASP A 44 -4.70 -12.41 -4.35
C ASP A 44 -3.50 -12.90 -5.16
N LYS A 45 -2.87 -12.01 -5.92
CA LYS A 45 -1.77 -12.40 -6.80
C LYS A 45 -0.43 -11.81 -6.44
N GLY A 46 -0.38 -10.98 -5.41
CA GLY A 46 0.87 -10.40 -4.95
C GLY A 46 1.56 -9.49 -5.96
N LYS A 47 0.78 -8.80 -6.78
CA LYS A 47 1.33 -7.91 -7.81
C LYS A 47 1.60 -6.52 -7.25
N SER A 48 2.35 -5.73 -8.02
CA SER A 48 2.57 -4.32 -7.69
C SER A 48 1.40 -3.47 -8.15
N LEU A 49 1.25 -2.27 -7.56
CA LEU A 49 0.18 -1.36 -7.97
C LEU A 49 0.64 -0.52 -9.16
N LEU A 50 -0.13 -0.56 -10.23
CA LEU A 50 0.15 0.15 -11.47
C LEU A 50 -0.81 1.32 -11.65
N PRO A 51 -0.42 2.36 -12.42
CA PRO A 51 -1.26 3.54 -12.58
C PRO A 51 -2.70 3.29 -13.04
N PRO A 52 -2.95 2.41 -14.03
CA PRO A 52 -4.32 2.23 -14.50
C PRO A 52 -5.30 1.72 -13.45
N GLY A 53 -4.79 1.06 -12.42
CA GLY A 53 -5.64 0.53 -11.36
C GLY A 53 -6.10 1.56 -10.35
N ILE A 54 -5.52 2.76 -10.38
CA ILE A 54 -5.82 3.79 -9.39
C ILE A 54 -7.02 4.61 -9.82
N SER A 55 -8.07 4.59 -8.98
CA SER A 55 -9.28 5.36 -9.22
C SER A 55 -9.16 6.76 -8.65
N GLN A 56 -8.64 6.89 -7.44
CA GLN A 56 -8.48 8.18 -6.78
C GLN A 56 -7.17 8.22 -6.01
N CYS A 57 -6.63 9.43 -5.87
CA CYS A 57 -5.44 9.68 -5.07
C CYS A 57 -5.79 10.80 -4.09
N ILE A 58 -5.81 10.50 -2.82
CA ILE A 58 -6.26 11.43 -1.77
C ILE A 58 -5.13 11.75 -0.83
N GLY A 59 -5.04 13.01 -0.43
CA GLY A 59 -4.03 13.46 0.51
C GLY A 59 -2.78 13.97 -0.19
N GLU A 60 -1.84 14.45 0.63
CA GLU A 60 -0.58 14.96 0.12
C GLU A 60 0.54 14.08 0.66
N PHE A 61 1.27 13.47 -0.23
CA PHE A 61 2.39 12.63 0.18
C PHE A 61 3.51 12.71 -0.85
N ASN A 62 4.69 12.34 -0.41
CA ASN A 62 5.88 12.36 -1.26
C ASN A 62 6.36 10.95 -1.53
N LYS A 63 7.28 10.84 -2.48
CA LYS A 63 7.94 9.58 -2.72
C LYS A 63 8.55 9.09 -1.41
N GLY A 64 8.32 7.84 -1.09
CA GLY A 64 8.83 7.23 0.14
C GLY A 64 7.87 7.25 1.30
N ASP A 65 6.73 7.93 1.17
CA ASP A 65 5.74 7.96 2.25
C ASP A 65 4.84 6.73 2.22
N VAL A 66 4.37 6.34 3.40
CA VAL A 66 3.41 5.23 3.50
C VAL A 66 2.02 5.75 3.18
N VAL A 67 1.32 5.04 2.32
CA VAL A 67 -0.05 5.39 1.94
C VAL A 67 -0.96 4.20 2.15
N ARG A 68 -2.25 4.49 2.40
CA ARG A 68 -3.27 3.45 2.49
C ARG A 68 -3.71 3.08 1.09
N ILE A 69 -4.04 1.82 0.90
CA ILE A 69 -4.60 1.36 -0.36
C ILE A 69 -5.99 0.84 -0.05
N CYS A 70 -7.00 1.46 -0.65
CA CYS A 70 -8.39 1.18 -0.38
C CYS A 70 -9.12 0.72 -1.65
N ASP A 71 -10.20 -0.02 -1.45
CA ASP A 71 -11.04 -0.41 -2.59
C ASP A 71 -11.99 0.75 -2.94
N LEU A 72 -12.88 0.51 -3.89
CA LEU A 72 -13.80 1.57 -4.35
C LEU A 72 -14.82 1.99 -3.29
N GLU A 73 -14.97 1.20 -2.24
CA GLU A 73 -15.86 1.52 -1.15
C GLU A 73 -15.14 2.25 -0.02
N GLY A 74 -13.85 2.48 -0.20
CA GLY A 74 -13.06 3.17 0.80
C GLY A 74 -12.53 2.29 1.91
N THR A 75 -12.66 0.97 1.78
CA THR A 75 -12.16 0.06 2.80
C THR A 75 -10.67 -0.18 2.58
N GLU A 76 -9.89 0.10 3.59
CA GLU A 76 -8.45 -0.12 3.54
C GLU A 76 -8.17 -1.62 3.61
N PHE A 77 -7.48 -2.16 2.61
CA PHE A 77 -7.11 -3.57 2.60
C PHE A 77 -5.60 -3.77 2.49
N SER A 78 -4.87 -2.70 2.27
CA SER A 78 -3.43 -2.80 2.06
C SER A 78 -2.77 -1.47 2.38
N ARG A 79 -1.45 -1.48 2.52
CA ARG A 79 -0.63 -0.28 2.69
C ARG A 79 0.66 -0.48 1.93
N GLY A 80 1.28 0.61 1.54
CA GLY A 80 2.55 0.51 0.86
C GLY A 80 3.29 1.82 0.85
N ILE A 81 4.53 1.77 0.35
CA ILE A 81 5.36 2.95 0.20
C ILE A 81 5.20 3.43 -1.24
N SER A 82 4.76 4.68 -1.40
CA SER A 82 4.57 5.24 -2.72
C SER A 82 5.90 5.56 -3.37
N GLN A 83 6.04 5.22 -4.63
CA GLN A 83 7.26 5.52 -5.41
C GLN A 83 7.17 6.88 -6.07
N TYR A 84 6.02 7.54 -5.98
CA TYR A 84 5.79 8.85 -6.61
C TYR A 84 4.99 9.72 -5.67
N ASN A 85 5.09 11.04 -5.83
CA ASN A 85 4.31 11.94 -4.98
C ASN A 85 2.87 12.00 -5.47
N ALA A 86 1.99 12.57 -4.64
CA ALA A 86 0.56 12.63 -4.93
C ALA A 86 0.28 13.39 -6.22
N ASP A 87 0.98 14.49 -6.45
CA ASP A 87 0.74 15.31 -7.63
C ASP A 87 1.06 14.56 -8.92
N GLU A 88 2.14 13.78 -8.90
CA GLU A 88 2.52 12.99 -10.08
C GLU A 88 1.46 11.94 -10.40
N ILE A 89 0.90 11.34 -9.37
CA ILE A 89 -0.14 10.32 -9.56
C ILE A 89 -1.42 10.97 -10.07
N ARG A 90 -1.81 12.11 -9.50
CA ARG A 90 -3.03 12.81 -9.93
C ARG A 90 -2.94 13.32 -11.36
N ALA A 91 -1.75 13.66 -11.80
CA ALA A 91 -1.55 14.17 -13.16
C ALA A 91 -1.84 13.11 -14.21
N ARG A 92 -1.90 11.84 -13.81
CA ARG A 92 -2.22 10.73 -14.73
C ARG A 92 -1.27 10.62 -15.90
N LYS A 93 -0.03 11.03 -15.71
CA LYS A 93 0.98 10.96 -16.78
C LYS A 93 1.94 9.79 -16.63
N LEU A 94 1.83 9.06 -15.53
CA LEU A 94 2.72 7.93 -15.28
C LEU A 94 2.21 6.69 -16.02
N LYS A 95 3.12 6.04 -16.74
CA LYS A 95 2.77 4.86 -17.52
C LYS A 95 3.89 3.83 -17.39
N GLY A 96 3.50 2.57 -17.30
CA GLY A 96 4.49 1.50 -17.28
C GLY A 96 5.38 1.47 -16.07
N VAL A 97 4.96 2.13 -14.97
CA VAL A 97 5.76 2.17 -13.75
C VAL A 97 4.95 1.59 -12.61
N GLU A 98 5.63 1.19 -11.55
CA GLU A 98 4.96 0.66 -10.37
C GLU A 98 4.81 1.77 -9.35
N ILE A 99 3.58 2.13 -9.03
CA ILE A 99 3.30 3.19 -8.06
C ILE A 99 3.66 2.71 -6.66
N VAL A 100 3.32 1.45 -6.34
CA VAL A 100 3.73 0.81 -5.09
C VAL A 100 4.28 -0.55 -5.48
N HIS A 101 5.57 -0.75 -5.22
CA HIS A 101 6.23 -2.01 -5.58
C HIS A 101 5.74 -3.10 -4.63
N ARG A 102 5.56 -4.31 -5.15
CA ARG A 102 5.06 -5.43 -4.33
C ARG A 102 5.92 -5.70 -3.10
N ASN A 103 7.22 -5.42 -3.17
CA ASN A 103 8.10 -5.61 -2.02
C ASN A 103 7.91 -4.54 -0.95
N ASP A 104 7.24 -3.44 -1.30
CA ASP A 104 6.98 -2.33 -0.39
C ASP A 104 5.48 -2.26 -0.07
N LEU A 105 4.76 -3.35 -0.25
CA LEU A 105 3.33 -3.40 -0.09
C LEU A 105 2.96 -4.55 0.84
N VAL A 106 2.02 -4.30 1.73
CA VAL A 106 1.58 -5.33 2.67
C VAL A 106 0.06 -5.40 2.64
N ILE A 107 -0.47 -6.61 2.70
CA ILE A 107 -1.92 -6.83 2.78
C ILE A 107 -2.28 -6.94 4.26
N LEU A 108 -3.28 -6.21 4.66
CA LEU A 108 -3.70 -6.16 6.07
C LEU A 108 -4.63 -7.30 6.44
#